data_52562a7c93db2984577ab196071d31ff
#
_entry.id   52562a7c93db2984577ab196071d31ff
#
_cell.length_a   1.000
_cell.length_b   1.000
_cell.length_c   1.000
_cell.angle_alpha   90.00
_cell.angle_beta   90.00
_cell.angle_gamma   90.00
#
_symmetry.space_group_name_H-M   'P 1'
#
loop_
_entity.id
_entity.type
_entity.pdbx_description
1 polymer ?
#
loop_
_entity_poly.entity_id
_entity_poly.type
_entity_poly.pdbx_seq_one_letter_code
_entity_poly.pdbx_strand_id
1 'polypeptide(L)'
;MSITLKFPQLTPTDVFAHLAAGLKAGGTVVTPNRRLALALKREFDAAQAAQGLSLWDTADILPFPAFIERAYEDVLYSGQATGLPILLTTAQEQALWEDAIRRADTALLAIAETARLAREAWQLAHAWQLLPQLRNFPFNEDGKAFQDWSQHYARATGRKQQTDSARLCDLVAGLWQHAAVKKPQRLICYGFDIVTPQQAALLSKLEAAGCEVLLAQSQSQLRRHHGTVQRVAGADSRDEIQHAAIWARARIETDAAARIGIVVPDLARRRSAIMRIFSAVMEPDVQCVLPDAAQRALPFNTSLGM
;
A
#
# COMPACT_ATOMS: atom_id res chain seq x y z
N MET A 1 7.33 5.20 -17.31
CA MET A 1 6.85 4.20 -18.28
C MET A 1 5.95 3.24 -17.54
N SER A 2 4.64 3.23 -17.83
CA SER A 2 3.73 2.21 -17.26
C SER A 2 3.97 0.91 -18.01
N ILE A 3 4.25 -0.16 -17.27
CA ILE A 3 4.35 -1.50 -17.86
C ILE A 3 2.92 -1.96 -18.15
N THR A 4 2.58 -2.13 -19.41
CA THR A 4 1.31 -2.72 -19.81
C THR A 4 1.40 -4.22 -19.54
N LEU A 5 0.73 -4.70 -18.51
CA LEU A 5 0.62 -6.13 -18.22
C LEU A 5 -0.21 -6.79 -19.33
N LYS A 6 0.27 -7.92 -19.84
CA LYS A 6 -0.39 -8.72 -20.88
C LYS A 6 -1.41 -9.72 -20.31
N PHE A 7 -1.86 -9.53 -19.07
CA PHE A 7 -2.82 -10.44 -18.44
C PHE A 7 -4.26 -10.12 -18.87
N PRO A 8 -5.13 -11.15 -18.99
CA PRO A 8 -6.54 -10.97 -19.30
C PRO A 8 -7.24 -10.06 -18.26
N GLN A 9 -8.18 -9.25 -18.75
CA GLN A 9 -8.95 -8.35 -17.89
C GLN A 9 -10.30 -8.96 -17.54
N LEU A 10 -10.69 -8.84 -16.27
CA LEU A 10 -11.99 -9.22 -15.73
C LEU A 10 -12.86 -7.98 -15.48
N THR A 11 -14.16 -8.17 -15.59
CA THR A 11 -15.11 -7.17 -15.08
C THR A 11 -15.22 -7.28 -13.55
N PRO A 12 -15.57 -6.22 -12.83
CA PRO A 12 -15.78 -6.27 -11.38
C PRO A 12 -16.83 -7.30 -10.95
N THR A 13 -17.85 -7.53 -11.78
CA THR A 13 -18.90 -8.53 -11.52
C THR A 13 -18.32 -9.95 -11.54
N ASP A 14 -17.38 -10.23 -12.44
CA ASP A 14 -16.74 -11.53 -12.54
C ASP A 14 -15.83 -11.81 -11.33
N VAL A 15 -15.22 -10.75 -10.73
CA VAL A 15 -14.45 -10.89 -9.50
C VAL A 15 -15.29 -11.47 -8.37
N PHE A 16 -16.53 -10.98 -8.20
CA PHE A 16 -17.42 -11.50 -7.16
C PHE A 16 -17.87 -12.94 -7.44
N ALA A 17 -18.10 -13.29 -8.71
CA ALA A 17 -18.40 -14.66 -9.09
C ALA A 17 -17.24 -15.62 -8.75
N HIS A 18 -15.99 -15.20 -8.99
CA HIS A 18 -14.82 -15.98 -8.61
C HIS A 18 -14.66 -16.14 -7.10
N LEU A 19 -14.92 -15.07 -6.32
CA LEU A 19 -14.87 -15.12 -4.86
C LEU A 19 -15.99 -15.99 -4.28
N ALA A 20 -17.18 -15.97 -4.86
CA ALA A 20 -18.33 -16.77 -4.45
C ALA A 20 -18.15 -18.29 -4.70
N ALA A 21 -17.23 -18.68 -5.60
CA ALA A 21 -16.86 -20.07 -5.80
C ALA A 21 -16.15 -20.70 -4.58
N GLY A 22 -15.77 -19.87 -3.60
CA GLY A 22 -15.18 -20.28 -2.32
C GLY A 22 -13.69 -20.60 -2.38
N LEU A 23 -13.12 -20.83 -1.20
CA LEU A 23 -11.69 -21.13 -1.04
C LEU A 23 -11.23 -22.39 -1.78
N LYS A 24 -12.13 -23.38 -1.93
CA LYS A 24 -11.82 -24.62 -2.65
C LYS A 24 -11.57 -24.43 -4.13
N ALA A 25 -12.10 -23.35 -4.73
CA ALA A 25 -11.80 -22.99 -6.12
C ALA A 25 -10.40 -22.38 -6.30
N GLY A 26 -9.64 -22.18 -5.20
CA GLY A 26 -8.25 -21.71 -5.23
C GLY A 26 -8.07 -20.31 -5.81
N GLY A 27 -9.10 -19.45 -5.71
CA GLY A 27 -9.05 -18.07 -6.19
C GLY A 27 -8.58 -17.11 -5.07
N THR A 28 -7.56 -16.30 -5.37
CA THR A 28 -7.05 -15.26 -4.49
C THR A 28 -7.18 -13.91 -5.18
N VAL A 29 -7.64 -12.88 -4.46
CA VAL A 29 -7.66 -11.50 -4.94
C VAL A 29 -6.60 -10.69 -4.19
N VAL A 30 -5.74 -10.02 -4.92
CA VAL A 30 -4.74 -9.12 -4.35
C VAL A 30 -5.04 -7.68 -4.73
N THR A 31 -4.78 -6.76 -3.79
CA THR A 31 -5.00 -5.32 -3.96
C THR A 31 -3.71 -4.55 -3.66
N PRO A 32 -3.52 -3.33 -4.19
CA PRO A 32 -2.33 -2.52 -3.91
C PRO A 32 -2.15 -2.19 -2.43
N ASN A 33 -3.24 -2.11 -1.68
CA ASN A 33 -3.20 -1.69 -0.28
C ASN A 33 -4.33 -2.33 0.55
N ARG A 34 -4.14 -2.30 1.88
CA ARG A 34 -5.06 -2.89 2.86
C ARG A 34 -6.46 -2.26 2.84
N ARG A 35 -6.57 -0.96 2.53
CA ARG A 35 -7.89 -0.29 2.51
C ARG A 35 -8.77 -0.83 1.40
N LEU A 36 -8.20 -0.99 0.21
CA LEU A 36 -8.94 -1.54 -0.93
C LEU A 36 -9.32 -3.00 -0.67
N ALA A 37 -8.43 -3.80 -0.08
CA ALA A 37 -8.75 -5.17 0.34
C ALA A 37 -9.95 -5.21 1.29
N LEU A 38 -9.96 -4.35 2.31
CA LEU A 38 -11.05 -4.28 3.28
C LEU A 38 -12.34 -3.77 2.65
N ALA A 39 -12.27 -2.77 1.77
CA ALA A 39 -13.44 -2.25 1.05
C ALA A 39 -14.06 -3.33 0.17
N LEU A 40 -13.23 -4.01 -0.65
CA LEU A 40 -13.70 -5.08 -1.53
C LEU A 40 -14.31 -6.25 -0.74
N LYS A 41 -13.72 -6.60 0.41
CA LYS A 41 -14.28 -7.63 1.29
C LYS A 41 -15.66 -7.24 1.80
N ARG A 42 -15.85 -5.99 2.26
CA ARG A 42 -17.16 -5.48 2.72
C ARG A 42 -18.19 -5.46 1.59
N GLU A 43 -17.77 -5.06 0.37
CA GLU A 43 -18.65 -5.06 -0.80
C GLU A 43 -19.08 -6.49 -1.18
N PHE A 44 -18.15 -7.44 -1.12
CA PHE A 44 -18.45 -8.84 -1.34
C PHE A 44 -19.41 -9.39 -0.30
N ASP A 45 -19.16 -9.17 1.00
CA ASP A 45 -20.02 -9.63 2.08
C ASP A 45 -21.43 -9.03 1.96
N ALA A 46 -21.54 -7.75 1.61
CA ALA A 46 -22.82 -7.09 1.36
C ALA A 46 -23.56 -7.69 0.15
N ALA A 47 -22.85 -8.04 -0.92
CA ALA A 47 -23.44 -8.69 -2.09
C ALA A 47 -23.96 -10.10 -1.77
N GLN A 48 -23.27 -10.87 -0.95
CA GLN A 48 -23.71 -12.20 -0.52
C GLN A 48 -24.97 -12.09 0.38
N ALA A 49 -24.98 -11.16 1.32
CA ALA A 49 -26.13 -10.89 2.16
C ALA A 49 -27.36 -10.44 1.35
N ALA A 50 -27.16 -9.61 0.31
CA ALA A 50 -28.23 -9.15 -0.60
C ALA A 50 -28.84 -10.31 -1.43
N GLN A 51 -28.11 -11.41 -1.64
CA GLN A 51 -28.61 -12.63 -2.26
C GLN A 51 -29.39 -13.54 -1.28
N GLY A 52 -29.56 -13.12 -0.04
CA GLY A 52 -30.28 -13.87 0.98
C GLY A 52 -29.47 -14.97 1.66
N LEU A 53 -28.15 -15.00 1.43
CA LEU A 53 -27.27 -15.95 2.08
C LEU A 53 -27.04 -15.54 3.54
N SER A 54 -27.12 -16.49 4.46
CA SER A 54 -26.79 -16.31 5.89
C SER A 54 -25.39 -16.81 6.26
N LEU A 55 -24.77 -17.58 5.38
CA LEU A 55 -23.43 -18.15 5.55
C LEU A 55 -22.74 -18.29 4.18
N TRP A 56 -21.47 -17.91 4.11
CA TRP A 56 -20.59 -18.09 2.94
C TRP A 56 -19.13 -18.25 3.34
N ASP A 57 -18.33 -18.81 2.45
CA ASP A 57 -16.91 -18.93 2.66
C ASP A 57 -16.24 -17.54 2.71
N THR A 58 -15.28 -17.37 3.60
CA THR A 58 -14.48 -16.13 3.67
C THR A 58 -13.69 -15.96 2.36
N ALA A 59 -13.88 -14.82 1.71
CA ALA A 59 -13.14 -14.48 0.49
C ALA A 59 -11.64 -14.29 0.80
N ASP A 60 -10.77 -14.90 -0.01
CA ASP A 60 -9.32 -14.74 0.08
C ASP A 60 -8.90 -13.42 -0.61
N ILE A 61 -9.07 -12.31 0.10
CA ILE A 61 -8.73 -10.96 -0.35
C ILE A 61 -7.68 -10.37 0.57
N LEU A 62 -6.52 -10.00 0.02
CA LEU A 62 -5.42 -9.46 0.81
C LEU A 62 -4.61 -8.42 0.02
N PRO A 63 -3.88 -7.53 0.73
CA PRO A 63 -2.95 -6.63 0.07
C PRO A 63 -1.77 -7.43 -0.53
N PHE A 64 -1.22 -6.94 -1.63
CA PHE A 64 -0.13 -7.60 -2.36
C PHE A 64 1.09 -7.91 -1.48
N PRO A 65 1.57 -7.01 -0.57
CA PRO A 65 2.64 -7.38 0.34
C PRO A 65 2.32 -8.60 1.21
N ALA A 66 1.11 -8.68 1.76
CA ALA A 66 0.70 -9.83 2.59
C ALA A 66 0.59 -11.13 1.79
N PHE A 67 0.27 -11.07 0.50
CA PHE A 67 0.32 -12.23 -0.39
C PHE A 67 1.74 -12.75 -0.56
N ILE A 68 2.71 -11.85 -0.71
CA ILE A 68 4.13 -12.22 -0.83
C ILE A 68 4.65 -12.78 0.50
N GLU A 69 4.33 -12.14 1.63
CA GLU A 69 4.70 -12.60 2.97
C GLU A 69 4.13 -14.00 3.25
N ARG A 70 2.87 -14.25 2.91
CA ARG A 70 2.24 -15.58 3.03
C ARG A 70 3.01 -16.67 2.28
N ALA A 71 3.43 -16.40 1.04
CA ALA A 71 4.20 -17.37 0.26
C ALA A 71 5.60 -17.64 0.87
N TYR A 72 6.23 -16.63 1.45
CA TYR A 72 7.47 -16.80 2.21
C TYR A 72 7.25 -17.63 3.48
N GLU A 73 6.20 -17.35 4.23
CA GLU A 73 5.84 -18.06 5.46
C GLU A 73 5.47 -19.53 5.20
N ASP A 74 4.81 -19.83 4.09
CA ASP A 74 4.53 -21.22 3.68
C ASP A 74 5.82 -22.04 3.63
N VAL A 75 6.91 -21.50 3.10
CA VAL A 75 8.22 -22.18 3.07
C VAL A 75 8.87 -22.17 4.46
N LEU A 76 8.83 -21.03 5.16
CA LEU A 76 9.46 -20.85 6.47
C LEU A 76 8.93 -21.88 7.48
N TYR A 77 7.62 -22.12 7.50
CA TYR A 77 6.97 -23.01 8.46
C TYR A 77 6.80 -24.46 7.93
N SER A 78 7.27 -24.76 6.73
CA SER A 78 7.17 -26.11 6.17
C SER A 78 8.12 -27.15 6.78
N GLY A 79 9.10 -26.70 7.57
CA GLY A 79 10.23 -27.53 8.00
C GLY A 79 11.27 -27.82 6.90
N GLN A 80 11.09 -27.29 5.69
CA GLN A 80 11.97 -27.45 4.52
C GLN A 80 12.69 -26.14 4.15
N ALA A 81 12.77 -25.20 5.09
CA ALA A 81 13.30 -23.84 4.89
C ALA A 81 14.84 -23.77 4.83
N THR A 82 15.53 -24.81 4.36
CA THR A 82 16.99 -24.85 4.30
C THR A 82 17.52 -23.70 3.43
N GLY A 83 18.31 -22.81 4.03
CA GLY A 83 18.92 -21.67 3.32
C GLY A 83 17.97 -20.49 3.02
N LEU A 84 16.74 -20.51 3.53
CA LEU A 84 15.83 -19.36 3.38
C LEU A 84 16.34 -18.17 4.22
N PRO A 85 16.60 -16.99 3.61
CA PRO A 85 17.03 -15.82 4.35
C PRO A 85 15.95 -15.35 5.33
N ILE A 86 16.36 -14.91 6.51
CA ILE A 86 15.45 -14.39 7.56
C ILE A 86 14.92 -13.01 7.13
N LEU A 87 13.60 -12.87 7.07
CA LEU A 87 12.95 -11.60 6.79
C LEU A 87 13.10 -10.64 7.99
N LEU A 88 13.66 -9.47 7.72
CA LEU A 88 13.82 -8.41 8.70
C LEU A 88 12.49 -7.69 8.96
N THR A 89 12.24 -7.33 10.20
CA THR A 89 11.19 -6.39 10.56
C THR A 89 11.58 -4.97 10.16
N THR A 90 10.59 -4.08 10.02
CA THR A 90 10.83 -2.65 9.71
C THR A 90 11.80 -2.00 10.68
N ALA A 91 11.72 -2.34 11.98
CA ALA A 91 12.63 -1.81 13.00
C ALA A 91 14.07 -2.32 12.84
N GLN A 92 14.24 -3.59 12.48
CA GLN A 92 15.55 -4.17 12.18
C GLN A 92 16.15 -3.59 10.90
N GLU A 93 15.36 -3.42 9.84
CA GLU A 93 15.81 -2.71 8.63
C GLU A 93 16.30 -1.31 8.96
N GLN A 94 15.52 -0.54 9.73
CA GLN A 94 15.87 0.82 10.15
C GLN A 94 17.19 0.85 10.91
N ALA A 95 17.37 -0.02 11.89
CA ALA A 95 18.60 -0.09 12.70
C ALA A 95 19.83 -0.44 11.84
N LEU A 96 19.68 -1.34 10.87
CA LEU A 96 20.78 -1.71 9.96
C LEU A 96 21.13 -0.58 8.99
N TRP A 97 20.15 0.19 8.53
CA TRP A 97 20.40 1.39 7.72
C TRP A 97 21.12 2.46 8.53
N GLU A 98 20.71 2.70 9.78
CA GLU A 98 21.42 3.61 10.67
C GLU A 98 22.88 3.20 10.92
N ASP A 99 23.13 1.90 11.11
CA ASP A 99 24.50 1.37 11.26
C ASP A 99 25.33 1.56 9.98
N ALA A 100 24.74 1.31 8.81
CA ALA A 100 25.38 1.53 7.53
C ALA A 100 25.79 2.99 7.31
N ILE A 101 24.94 3.93 7.71
CA ILE A 101 25.19 5.37 7.62
C ILE A 101 26.27 5.81 8.61
N ARG A 102 26.20 5.36 9.86
CA ARG A 102 27.20 5.72 10.90
C ARG A 102 28.62 5.28 10.51
N ARG A 103 28.75 4.16 9.79
CA ARG A 103 30.05 3.64 9.34
C ARG A 103 30.65 4.40 8.17
N ALA A 104 29.87 5.19 7.47
CA ALA A 104 30.31 5.93 6.30
C ALA A 104 31.07 7.24 6.61
N ASP A 105 31.38 7.50 7.90
CA ASP A 105 32.13 8.68 8.39
C ASP A 105 31.57 10.03 7.87
N THR A 106 30.29 10.10 7.65
CA THR A 106 29.60 11.31 7.18
C THR A 106 28.98 12.02 8.39
N ALA A 107 29.36 13.26 8.65
CA ALA A 107 28.82 14.08 9.74
C ALA A 107 27.37 14.46 9.41
N LEU A 108 26.41 13.61 9.75
CA LEU A 108 24.97 13.84 9.55
C LEU A 108 24.27 14.21 10.86
N LEU A 109 23.47 15.26 10.83
CA LEU A 109 22.70 15.73 11.99
C LEU A 109 21.49 14.86 12.32
N ALA A 110 20.90 14.16 11.33
CA ALA A 110 19.65 13.43 11.46
C ALA A 110 19.75 11.99 10.90
N ILE A 111 20.58 11.15 11.52
CA ILE A 111 20.86 9.78 11.02
C ILE A 111 19.58 8.95 10.88
N ALA A 112 18.67 8.99 11.86
CA ALA A 112 17.45 8.18 11.82
C ALA A 112 16.53 8.57 10.64
N GLU A 113 16.38 9.86 10.36
CA GLU A 113 15.58 10.34 9.24
C GLU A 113 16.25 10.01 7.89
N THR A 114 17.58 10.17 7.80
CA THR A 114 18.36 9.79 6.63
C THR A 114 18.25 8.29 6.37
N ALA A 115 18.30 7.45 7.40
CA ALA A 115 18.12 6.01 7.29
C ALA A 115 16.72 5.63 6.78
N ARG A 116 15.69 6.33 7.24
CA ARG A 116 14.33 6.15 6.73
C ARG A 116 14.24 6.46 5.24
N LEU A 117 14.81 7.60 4.81
CA LEU A 117 14.84 8.00 3.40
C LEU A 117 15.67 7.03 2.54
N ALA A 118 16.82 6.58 3.03
CA ALA A 118 17.66 5.60 2.35
C ALA A 118 16.93 4.26 2.17
N ARG A 119 16.19 3.79 3.18
CA ARG A 119 15.34 2.60 3.09
C ARG A 119 14.24 2.77 2.04
N GLU A 120 13.57 3.91 1.99
CA GLU A 120 12.56 4.20 0.97
C GLU A 120 13.15 4.22 -0.43
N ALA A 121 14.32 4.85 -0.61
CA ALA A 121 15.04 4.85 -1.87
C ALA A 121 15.46 3.43 -2.30
N TRP A 122 15.88 2.59 -1.35
CA TRP A 122 16.19 1.18 -1.57
C TRP A 122 14.97 0.40 -2.06
N GLN A 123 13.82 0.58 -1.42
CA GLN A 123 12.55 -0.03 -1.84
C GLN A 123 12.18 0.39 -3.27
N LEU A 124 12.29 1.68 -3.60
CA LEU A 124 12.03 2.17 -4.95
C LEU A 124 13.02 1.61 -5.97
N ALA A 125 14.31 1.55 -5.63
CA ALA A 125 15.34 1.01 -6.52
C ALA A 125 15.10 -0.47 -6.86
N HIS A 126 14.63 -1.28 -5.91
CA HIS A 126 14.23 -2.66 -6.15
C HIS A 126 12.92 -2.75 -6.93
N ALA A 127 11.89 -2.04 -6.51
CA ALA A 127 10.58 -2.06 -7.17
C ALA A 127 10.66 -1.71 -8.66
N TRP A 128 11.49 -0.72 -9.02
CA TRP A 128 11.69 -0.27 -10.38
C TRP A 128 12.90 -0.91 -11.08
N GLN A 129 13.58 -1.85 -10.42
CA GLN A 129 14.76 -2.56 -10.94
C GLN A 129 15.87 -1.61 -11.43
N LEU A 130 16.13 -0.54 -10.68
CA LEU A 130 17.08 0.52 -11.04
C LEU A 130 18.53 0.22 -10.63
N LEU A 131 18.76 -0.76 -9.76
CA LEU A 131 20.09 -1.04 -9.21
C LEU A 131 21.19 -1.23 -10.26
N PRO A 132 20.97 -1.89 -11.43
CA PRO A 132 21.98 -2.00 -12.47
C PRO A 132 22.35 -0.64 -13.09
N GLN A 133 21.35 0.22 -13.31
CA GLN A 133 21.54 1.55 -13.90
C GLN A 133 22.23 2.49 -12.92
N LEU A 134 21.89 2.40 -11.62
CA LEU A 134 22.47 3.23 -10.58
C LEU A 134 24.00 3.03 -10.43
N ARG A 135 24.55 1.88 -10.81
CA ARG A 135 26.00 1.62 -10.75
C ARG A 135 26.82 2.55 -11.63
N ASN A 136 26.27 2.97 -12.76
CA ASN A 136 26.96 3.76 -13.79
C ASN A 136 26.43 5.19 -13.90
N PHE A 137 25.51 5.59 -13.03
CA PHE A 137 24.91 6.92 -13.07
C PHE A 137 25.84 7.95 -12.42
N PRO A 138 26.04 9.12 -13.06
CA PRO A 138 26.85 10.21 -12.48
C PRO A 138 26.05 10.89 -11.36
N PHE A 139 26.23 10.42 -10.14
CA PHE A 139 25.56 10.99 -8.98
C PHE A 139 26.21 12.27 -8.47
N ASN A 140 25.38 13.13 -7.87
CA ASN A 140 25.82 14.13 -6.90
C ASN A 140 26.34 13.45 -5.61
N GLU A 141 26.74 14.24 -4.63
CA GLU A 141 27.28 13.73 -3.36
C GLU A 141 26.25 12.84 -2.60
N ASP A 142 24.97 13.25 -2.57
CA ASP A 142 23.92 12.48 -1.91
C ASP A 142 23.69 11.11 -2.56
N GLY A 143 23.73 11.08 -3.89
CA GLY A 143 23.57 9.82 -4.63
C GLY A 143 24.76 8.87 -4.41
N LYS A 144 25.99 9.39 -4.32
CA LYS A 144 27.18 8.59 -3.97
C LYS A 144 27.09 8.04 -2.55
N ALA A 145 26.69 8.88 -1.60
CA ALA A 145 26.48 8.46 -0.22
C ALA A 145 25.44 7.34 -0.14
N PHE A 146 24.29 7.47 -0.80
CA PHE A 146 23.29 6.40 -0.87
C PHE A 146 23.86 5.11 -1.49
N GLN A 147 24.66 5.21 -2.54
CA GLN A 147 25.30 4.05 -3.16
C GLN A 147 26.22 3.32 -2.18
N ASP A 148 27.03 4.04 -1.43
CA ASP A 148 27.93 3.47 -0.42
C ASP A 148 27.16 2.82 0.72
N TRP A 149 26.14 3.50 1.26
CA TRP A 149 25.29 2.96 2.33
C TRP A 149 24.55 1.70 1.87
N SER A 150 23.99 1.71 0.66
CA SER A 150 23.26 0.56 0.11
C SER A 150 24.16 -0.67 -0.07
N GLN A 151 25.45 -0.46 -0.47
CA GLN A 151 26.43 -1.54 -0.55
C GLN A 151 26.80 -2.10 0.84
N HIS A 152 26.97 -1.23 1.85
CA HIS A 152 27.21 -1.66 3.22
C HIS A 152 26.05 -2.46 3.79
N TYR A 153 24.82 -1.95 3.63
CA TYR A 153 23.59 -2.62 4.03
C TYR A 153 23.43 -3.99 3.35
N ALA A 154 23.61 -4.06 2.04
CA ALA A 154 23.50 -5.30 1.28
C ALA A 154 24.53 -6.36 1.73
N ARG A 155 25.79 -5.94 1.99
CA ARG A 155 26.84 -6.84 2.50
C ARG A 155 26.54 -7.32 3.92
N ALA A 156 26.07 -6.43 4.80
CA ALA A 156 25.73 -6.76 6.18
C ALA A 156 24.60 -7.79 6.27
N THR A 157 23.51 -7.56 5.51
CA THR A 157 22.37 -8.47 5.45
C THR A 157 22.72 -9.78 4.75
N GLY A 158 23.51 -9.76 3.68
CA GLY A 158 23.95 -10.97 2.97
C GLY A 158 24.80 -11.89 3.85
N ARG A 159 25.75 -11.35 4.62
CA ARG A 159 26.58 -12.15 5.55
C ARG A 159 25.76 -12.86 6.64
N LYS A 160 24.64 -12.29 7.03
CA LYS A 160 23.74 -12.83 8.08
C LYS A 160 22.59 -13.66 7.50
N GLN A 161 22.58 -13.90 6.18
CA GLN A 161 21.45 -14.55 5.51
C GLN A 161 20.11 -13.88 5.85
N GLN A 162 20.05 -12.57 5.70
CA GLN A 162 18.87 -11.75 5.97
C GLN A 162 18.35 -11.13 4.66
N THR A 163 17.04 -10.99 4.58
CA THR A 163 16.37 -10.25 3.51
C THR A 163 15.46 -9.19 4.11
N ASP A 164 15.08 -8.22 3.29
CA ASP A 164 14.19 -7.12 3.66
C ASP A 164 12.94 -7.10 2.78
N SER A 165 12.01 -6.23 3.11
CA SER A 165 10.76 -6.05 2.37
C SER A 165 10.97 -5.69 0.89
N ALA A 166 12.04 -4.97 0.55
CA ALA A 166 12.36 -4.58 -0.82
C ALA A 166 12.78 -5.78 -1.69
N ARG A 167 13.49 -6.74 -1.12
CA ARG A 167 14.01 -7.93 -1.80
C ARG A 167 13.08 -9.15 -1.70
N LEU A 168 12.10 -9.10 -0.79
CA LEU A 168 11.20 -10.22 -0.54
C LEU A 168 10.45 -10.65 -1.80
N CYS A 169 10.02 -9.70 -2.63
CA CYS A 169 9.32 -9.98 -3.89
C CYS A 169 10.18 -10.83 -4.84
N ASP A 170 11.48 -10.50 -4.99
CA ASP A 170 12.40 -11.24 -5.84
C ASP A 170 12.70 -12.64 -5.27
N LEU A 171 12.84 -12.74 -3.95
CA LEU A 171 13.01 -14.01 -3.24
C LEU A 171 11.83 -14.93 -3.49
N VAL A 172 10.60 -14.46 -3.23
CA VAL A 172 9.37 -15.24 -3.39
C VAL A 172 9.15 -15.63 -4.84
N ALA A 173 9.52 -14.76 -5.79
CA ALA A 173 9.46 -15.10 -7.22
C ALA A 173 10.33 -16.31 -7.58
N GLY A 174 11.35 -16.64 -6.78
CA GLY A 174 12.15 -17.88 -6.89
C GLY A 174 11.54 -19.08 -6.19
N LEU A 175 10.59 -18.88 -5.28
CA LEU A 175 10.00 -19.93 -4.45
C LEU A 175 8.75 -20.57 -5.07
N TRP A 176 8.21 -20.07 -6.18
CA TRP A 176 6.95 -20.57 -6.77
C TRP A 176 6.99 -22.06 -7.17
N GLN A 177 8.17 -22.63 -7.37
CA GLN A 177 8.35 -24.05 -7.66
C GLN A 177 8.51 -24.89 -6.38
N HIS A 178 8.63 -24.27 -5.20
CA HIS A 178 8.79 -24.97 -3.95
C HIS A 178 7.48 -25.65 -3.54
N ALA A 179 7.53 -26.94 -3.19
CA ALA A 179 6.35 -27.76 -2.90
C ALA A 179 5.51 -27.25 -1.71
N ALA A 180 6.14 -26.55 -0.77
CA ALA A 180 5.46 -26.00 0.40
C ALA A 180 4.61 -24.76 0.09
N VAL A 181 4.88 -24.05 -1.02
CA VAL A 181 4.13 -22.84 -1.37
C VAL A 181 2.75 -23.20 -1.89
N LYS A 182 1.73 -22.72 -1.19
CA LYS A 182 0.33 -22.89 -1.59
C LYS A 182 -0.04 -21.87 -2.68
N LYS A 183 0.30 -22.21 -3.92
CA LYS A 183 -0.04 -21.37 -5.07
C LYS A 183 -1.55 -21.35 -5.29
N PRO A 184 -2.17 -20.19 -5.49
CA PRO A 184 -3.56 -20.13 -5.92
C PRO A 184 -3.66 -20.68 -7.36
N GLN A 185 -4.78 -21.30 -7.70
CA GLN A 185 -5.07 -21.67 -9.09
C GLN A 185 -5.28 -20.42 -9.94
N ARG A 186 -5.86 -19.38 -9.34
CA ARG A 186 -6.14 -18.08 -9.97
C ARG A 186 -5.79 -16.94 -9.03
N LEU A 187 -5.04 -15.97 -9.54
CA LEU A 187 -4.72 -14.72 -8.86
C LEU A 187 -5.34 -13.54 -9.60
N ILE A 188 -6.20 -12.78 -8.95
CA ILE A 188 -6.82 -11.60 -9.51
C ILE A 188 -6.18 -10.36 -8.90
N CYS A 189 -5.48 -9.56 -9.71
CA CYS A 189 -4.93 -8.27 -9.31
C CYS A 189 -6.01 -7.19 -9.48
N TYR A 190 -6.61 -6.76 -8.37
CA TYR A 190 -7.73 -5.82 -8.36
C TYR A 190 -7.29 -4.39 -8.02
N GLY A 191 -7.60 -3.44 -8.89
CA GLY A 191 -7.43 -2.01 -8.64
C GLY A 191 -5.97 -1.52 -8.66
N PHE A 192 -5.10 -2.15 -9.44
CA PHE A 192 -3.73 -1.70 -9.65
C PHE A 192 -3.69 -0.63 -10.76
N ASP A 193 -3.37 0.60 -10.40
CA ASP A 193 -3.11 1.70 -11.35
C ASP A 193 -1.69 1.63 -11.92
N ILE A 194 -0.75 1.24 -11.07
CA ILE A 194 0.66 1.10 -11.42
C ILE A 194 1.14 -0.27 -10.96
N VAL A 195 1.77 -1.00 -11.86
CA VAL A 195 2.49 -2.24 -11.54
C VAL A 195 3.96 -1.99 -11.77
N THR A 196 4.78 -2.22 -10.74
CA THR A 196 6.22 -2.05 -10.84
C THR A 196 6.86 -3.20 -11.63
N PRO A 197 8.07 -2.99 -12.24
CA PRO A 197 8.80 -4.05 -12.93
C PRO A 197 9.03 -5.29 -12.06
N GLN A 198 9.31 -5.11 -10.78
CA GLN A 198 9.49 -6.20 -9.83
C GLN A 198 8.20 -7.02 -9.63
N GLN A 199 7.06 -6.34 -9.47
CA GLN A 199 5.76 -7.01 -9.37
C GLN A 199 5.41 -7.76 -10.66
N ALA A 200 5.64 -7.13 -11.82
CA ALA A 200 5.40 -7.76 -13.12
C ALA A 200 6.24 -9.04 -13.29
N ALA A 201 7.50 -9.00 -12.90
CA ALA A 201 8.39 -10.16 -12.95
C ALA A 201 7.92 -11.30 -12.02
N LEU A 202 7.46 -10.97 -10.80
CA LEU A 202 6.90 -11.95 -9.86
C LEU A 202 5.63 -12.60 -10.43
N LEU A 203 4.70 -11.78 -10.96
CA LEU A 203 3.45 -12.28 -11.53
C LEU A 203 3.69 -13.18 -12.75
N SER A 204 4.63 -12.81 -13.63
CA SER A 204 5.01 -13.62 -14.78
C SER A 204 5.61 -14.97 -14.37
N LYS A 205 6.42 -15.01 -13.29
CA LYS A 205 6.94 -16.28 -12.76
C LYS A 205 5.85 -17.13 -12.10
N LEU A 206 4.88 -16.48 -11.45
CA LEU A 206 3.73 -17.18 -10.87
C LEU A 206 2.86 -17.81 -11.96
N GLU A 207 2.61 -17.08 -13.07
CA GLU A 207 1.90 -17.59 -14.24
C GLU A 207 2.64 -18.79 -14.86
N ALA A 208 3.96 -18.68 -15.04
CA ALA A 208 4.81 -19.77 -15.52
C ALA A 208 4.81 -21.00 -14.56
N ALA A 209 4.50 -20.78 -13.28
CA ALA A 209 4.33 -21.84 -12.29
C ALA A 209 2.91 -22.45 -12.29
N GLY A 210 2.04 -22.08 -13.24
CA GLY A 210 0.72 -22.66 -13.45
C GLY A 210 -0.45 -21.94 -12.78
N CYS A 211 -0.25 -20.72 -12.28
CA CYS A 211 -1.32 -19.87 -11.75
C CYS A 211 -1.92 -19.02 -12.88
N GLU A 212 -3.24 -19.00 -13.02
CA GLU A 212 -3.91 -18.07 -13.92
C GLU A 212 -3.90 -16.66 -13.29
N VAL A 213 -3.19 -15.71 -13.92
CA VAL A 213 -3.11 -14.32 -13.44
C VAL A 213 -4.05 -13.44 -14.25
N LEU A 214 -4.93 -12.72 -13.55
CA LEU A 214 -5.97 -11.85 -14.14
C LEU A 214 -5.88 -10.45 -13.56
N LEU A 215 -6.30 -9.46 -14.35
CA LEU A 215 -6.41 -8.06 -13.92
C LEU A 215 -7.87 -7.66 -13.80
N ALA A 216 -8.22 -6.93 -12.76
CA ALA A 216 -9.54 -6.35 -12.61
C ALA A 216 -9.44 -4.90 -12.16
N GLN A 217 -10.18 -4.03 -12.83
CA GLN A 217 -10.29 -2.63 -12.44
C GLN A 217 -11.38 -2.45 -11.38
N SER A 218 -11.21 -1.46 -10.51
CA SER A 218 -12.24 -1.10 -9.54
C SER A 218 -13.48 -0.54 -10.24
N GLN A 219 -14.67 -0.81 -9.71
CA GLN A 219 -15.92 -0.26 -10.25
C GLN A 219 -15.93 1.27 -10.32
N SER A 220 -15.25 1.93 -9.39
CA SER A 220 -15.13 3.39 -9.35
C SER A 220 -14.36 3.95 -10.56
N GLN A 221 -13.42 3.19 -11.12
CA GLN A 221 -12.65 3.60 -12.31
C GLN A 221 -13.50 3.52 -13.60
N LEU A 222 -14.55 2.71 -13.61
CA LEU A 222 -15.44 2.54 -14.77
C LEU A 222 -16.60 3.53 -14.79
N ARG A 223 -16.91 4.17 -13.65
CA ARG A 223 -17.98 5.17 -13.59
C ARG A 223 -17.45 6.52 -14.07
N ARG A 224 -17.88 6.95 -15.26
CA ARG A 224 -17.75 8.35 -15.71
C ARG A 224 -18.67 9.20 -14.84
N HIS A 225 -18.12 9.97 -13.91
CA HIS A 225 -18.88 10.94 -13.15
C HIS A 225 -19.18 12.16 -14.03
N HIS A 226 -20.45 12.45 -14.22
CA HIS A 226 -20.93 13.69 -14.85
C HIS A 226 -21.08 14.80 -13.78
N GLY A 227 -20.08 14.94 -12.91
CA GLY A 227 -20.08 16.00 -11.89
C GLY A 227 -19.52 17.32 -12.44
N THR A 228 -19.96 18.44 -11.87
CA THR A 228 -19.35 19.75 -12.12
C THR A 228 -17.99 19.83 -11.45
N VAL A 229 -16.96 20.15 -12.21
CA VAL A 229 -15.61 20.40 -11.69
C VAL A 229 -15.40 21.90 -11.55
N GLN A 230 -15.04 22.35 -10.35
CA GLN A 230 -14.75 23.75 -10.05
C GLN A 230 -13.34 23.87 -9.46
N ARG A 231 -12.64 24.95 -9.81
CA ARG A 231 -11.36 25.29 -9.21
C ARG A 231 -11.55 26.52 -8.33
N VAL A 232 -11.15 26.40 -7.04
CA VAL A 232 -11.11 27.51 -6.10
C VAL A 232 -9.66 27.72 -5.71
N ALA A 233 -9.16 28.95 -5.79
CA ALA A 233 -7.83 29.32 -5.36
C ALA A 233 -7.93 30.00 -4.00
N GLY A 234 -7.26 29.46 -3.00
CA GLY A 234 -7.10 30.12 -1.69
C GLY A 234 -5.92 31.09 -1.69
N ALA A 235 -5.95 32.07 -0.80
CA ALA A 235 -4.86 33.03 -0.61
C ALA A 235 -3.60 32.34 -0.06
N ASP A 236 -3.79 31.35 0.80
CA ASP A 236 -2.76 30.50 1.38
C ASP A 236 -3.31 29.11 1.72
N SER A 237 -2.45 28.26 2.25
CA SER A 237 -2.79 26.91 2.63
C SER A 237 -3.85 26.82 3.74
N ARG A 238 -3.93 27.78 4.62
CA ARG A 238 -4.93 27.85 5.69
C ARG A 238 -6.30 28.18 5.10
N ASP A 239 -6.35 29.16 4.22
CA ASP A 239 -7.53 29.59 3.51
C ASP A 239 -8.10 28.46 2.64
N GLU A 240 -7.23 27.72 1.94
CA GLU A 240 -7.61 26.52 1.17
C GLU A 240 -8.31 25.47 2.05
N ILE A 241 -7.73 25.15 3.23
CA ILE A 241 -8.32 24.17 4.15
C ILE A 241 -9.66 24.69 4.72
N GLN A 242 -9.74 25.99 5.01
CA GLN A 242 -10.95 26.62 5.51
C GLN A 242 -12.08 26.60 4.49
N HIS A 243 -11.80 26.91 3.23
CA HIS A 243 -12.76 26.80 2.13
C HIS A 243 -13.26 25.36 1.95
N ALA A 244 -12.37 24.38 2.01
CA ALA A 244 -12.74 22.98 1.93
C ALA A 244 -13.66 22.55 3.09
N ALA A 245 -13.40 23.03 4.30
CA ALA A 245 -14.23 22.74 5.48
C ALA A 245 -15.62 23.38 5.36
N ILE A 246 -15.70 24.65 4.95
CA ILE A 246 -16.95 25.38 4.73
C ILE A 246 -17.78 24.69 3.64
N TRP A 247 -17.14 24.33 2.53
CA TRP A 247 -17.81 23.61 1.44
C TRP A 247 -18.37 22.27 1.91
N ALA A 248 -17.60 21.49 2.66
CA ALA A 248 -18.02 20.21 3.18
C ALA A 248 -19.21 20.35 4.13
N ARG A 249 -19.16 21.34 5.05
CA ARG A 249 -20.26 21.64 5.96
C ARG A 249 -21.55 21.97 5.20
N ALA A 250 -21.50 22.89 4.24
CA ALA A 250 -22.66 23.27 3.43
C ALA A 250 -23.28 22.09 2.69
N ARG A 251 -22.46 21.12 2.23
CA ARG A 251 -22.96 19.89 1.59
C ARG A 251 -23.67 18.96 2.57
N ILE A 252 -23.13 18.78 3.77
CA ILE A 252 -23.74 17.93 4.82
C ILE A 252 -25.04 18.57 5.33
N GLU A 253 -25.08 19.89 5.45
CA GLU A 253 -26.30 20.62 5.84
C GLU A 253 -27.40 20.48 4.78
N THR A 254 -27.05 20.37 3.51
CA THR A 254 -28.01 20.15 2.41
C THR A 254 -28.46 18.69 2.30
N ASP A 255 -27.54 17.75 2.53
CA ASP A 255 -27.79 16.31 2.45
C ASP A 255 -26.98 15.59 3.55
N ALA A 256 -27.63 15.21 4.63
CA ALA A 256 -27.03 14.52 5.77
C ALA A 256 -26.46 13.13 5.42
N ALA A 257 -26.87 12.54 4.29
CA ALA A 257 -26.33 11.27 3.78
C ALA A 257 -25.15 11.45 2.83
N ALA A 258 -24.75 12.69 2.51
CA ALA A 258 -23.65 12.98 1.58
C ALA A 258 -22.33 12.38 2.09
N ARG A 259 -21.64 11.66 1.21
CA ARG A 259 -20.29 11.14 1.46
C ARG A 259 -19.27 12.06 0.80
N ILE A 260 -18.50 12.76 1.62
CA ILE A 260 -17.52 13.76 1.17
C ILE A 260 -16.11 13.24 1.41
N GLY A 261 -15.31 13.17 0.35
CA GLY A 261 -13.89 12.85 0.42
C GLY A 261 -13.05 14.11 0.15
N ILE A 262 -12.14 14.43 1.07
CA ILE A 262 -11.17 15.53 0.91
C ILE A 262 -9.78 14.92 0.88
N VAL A 263 -9.07 15.13 -0.23
CA VAL A 263 -7.72 14.59 -0.44
C VAL A 263 -6.70 15.68 -0.11
N VAL A 264 -5.85 15.44 0.86
CA VAL A 264 -4.75 16.33 1.25
C VAL A 264 -3.43 15.57 1.05
N PRO A 265 -2.60 15.95 0.05
CA PRO A 265 -1.39 15.19 -0.27
C PRO A 265 -0.39 15.07 0.88
N ASP A 266 -0.27 16.11 1.70
CA ASP A 266 0.63 16.18 2.86
C ASP A 266 -0.11 16.13 4.22
N LEU A 267 -1.18 15.33 4.29
CA LEU A 267 -2.04 15.20 5.47
C LEU A 267 -1.25 14.91 6.76
N ALA A 268 -0.22 14.08 6.72
CA ALA A 268 0.59 13.76 7.89
C ALA A 268 1.22 15.01 8.54
N ARG A 269 1.72 15.92 7.71
CA ARG A 269 2.35 17.18 8.17
C ARG A 269 1.33 18.21 8.65
N ARG A 270 0.14 18.23 8.04
CA ARG A 270 -0.90 19.25 8.26
C ARG A 270 -2.03 18.77 9.17
N ARG A 271 -1.99 17.54 9.64
CA ARG A 271 -3.09 16.92 10.41
C ARG A 271 -3.61 17.83 11.52
N SER A 272 -2.72 18.37 12.37
CA SER A 272 -3.12 19.21 13.49
C SER A 272 -3.83 20.50 13.06
N ALA A 273 -3.37 21.14 11.99
CA ALA A 273 -4.00 22.34 11.43
C ALA A 273 -5.37 22.01 10.82
N ILE A 274 -5.45 20.90 10.06
CA ILE A 274 -6.71 20.42 9.45
C ILE A 274 -7.73 20.09 10.54
N MET A 275 -7.35 19.30 11.54
CA MET A 275 -8.23 18.95 12.65
C MET A 275 -8.80 20.18 13.32
N ARG A 276 -7.95 21.16 13.63
CA ARG A 276 -8.36 22.41 14.27
C ARG A 276 -9.34 23.24 13.41
N ILE A 277 -9.03 23.42 12.09
CA ILE A 277 -9.86 24.21 11.18
C ILE A 277 -11.20 23.52 10.93
N PHE A 278 -11.17 22.22 10.66
CA PHE A 278 -12.38 21.45 10.44
C PHE A 278 -13.28 21.41 11.68
N SER A 279 -12.71 21.18 12.87
CA SER A 279 -13.50 21.22 14.12
C SER A 279 -14.12 22.61 14.34
N ALA A 280 -13.37 23.69 14.10
CA ALA A 280 -13.89 25.05 14.24
C ALA A 280 -15.03 25.37 13.27
N VAL A 281 -14.97 24.84 12.03
CA VAL A 281 -16.00 25.05 11.02
C VAL A 281 -17.19 24.12 11.22
N MET A 282 -16.97 22.85 11.52
CA MET A 282 -18.04 21.85 11.62
C MET A 282 -18.82 21.95 12.92
N GLU A 283 -18.17 22.31 14.03
CA GLU A 283 -18.76 22.40 15.36
C GLU A 283 -18.34 23.70 16.07
N PRO A 284 -18.76 24.87 15.59
CA PRO A 284 -18.36 26.16 16.16
C PRO A 284 -18.76 26.32 17.63
N ASP A 285 -19.87 25.76 18.02
CA ASP A 285 -20.43 25.89 19.38
C ASP A 285 -19.68 25.06 20.43
N VAL A 286 -18.99 24.00 20.01
CA VAL A 286 -18.28 23.07 20.91
C VAL A 286 -16.92 23.62 21.35
N GLN A 287 -16.30 24.48 20.56
CA GLN A 287 -14.97 25.02 20.86
C GLN A 287 -14.93 26.02 22.00
N CYS A 288 -16.08 26.56 22.40
CA CYS A 288 -16.08 27.75 23.28
C CYS A 288 -16.12 27.43 24.77
N VAL A 289 -16.62 26.29 25.25
CA VAL A 289 -17.04 26.27 26.68
C VAL A 289 -16.94 24.92 27.44
N LEU A 290 -16.68 23.76 26.85
CA LEU A 290 -16.86 22.50 27.58
C LEU A 290 -15.58 21.68 27.78
N PRO A 291 -15.26 21.27 29.03
CA PRO A 291 -14.16 20.37 29.34
C PRO A 291 -14.26 19.00 28.64
N ASP A 292 -15.47 18.56 28.33
CA ASP A 292 -15.74 17.24 27.70
C ASP A 292 -15.71 17.26 26.16
N ALA A 293 -15.40 18.40 25.54
CA ALA A 293 -15.32 18.51 24.07
C ALA A 293 -14.30 17.54 23.44
N ALA A 294 -13.26 17.12 24.19
CA ALA A 294 -12.26 16.16 23.74
C ALA A 294 -12.78 14.71 23.59
N GLN A 295 -13.94 14.38 24.17
CA GLN A 295 -14.53 13.02 24.15
C GLN A 295 -15.62 12.86 23.08
N ARG A 296 -16.04 13.93 22.43
CA ARG A 296 -17.12 13.89 21.46
C ARG A 296 -16.63 13.35 20.10
N ALA A 297 -17.42 12.48 19.49
CA ALA A 297 -17.16 12.00 18.15
C ALA A 297 -17.27 13.16 17.15
N LEU A 298 -16.19 13.43 16.42
CA LEU A 298 -16.18 14.45 15.38
C LEU A 298 -17.03 14.02 14.17
N PRO A 299 -17.74 14.96 13.49
CA PRO A 299 -18.53 14.65 12.30
C PRO A 299 -17.68 14.30 11.07
N PHE A 300 -16.37 14.21 11.22
CA PHE A 300 -15.42 13.85 10.17
C PHE A 300 -14.30 12.97 10.72
N ASN A 301 -13.64 12.24 9.84
CA ASN A 301 -12.50 11.39 10.17
C ASN A 301 -11.29 11.77 9.32
N THR A 302 -10.08 11.70 9.89
CA THR A 302 -8.82 11.85 9.16
C THR A 302 -8.14 10.51 9.07
N SER A 303 -7.95 9.99 7.86
CA SER A 303 -7.29 8.73 7.66
C SER A 303 -5.83 8.96 7.27
N LEU A 304 -4.94 8.88 8.24
CA LEU A 304 -3.53 8.60 7.95
C LEU A 304 -3.43 7.11 7.68
N GLY A 305 -2.71 6.71 6.61
CA GLY A 305 -2.46 5.30 6.34
C GLY A 305 -1.95 4.61 7.61
N MET A 306 -2.60 3.49 7.96
CA MET A 306 -2.07 2.57 8.97
C MET A 306 -1.00 1.71 8.33
#